data_561cde507b97f646addd24b5b4284d23
#
_entry.id   561cde507b97f646addd24b5b4284d23
#
_cell.length_a   1.000
_cell.length_b   1.000
_cell.length_c   1.000
_cell.angle_alpha   90.00
_cell.angle_beta   90.00
_cell.angle_gamma   90.00
#
_symmetry.space_group_name_H-M   'P 1'
#
loop_
_entity.id
_entity.type
_entity.pdbx_description
1 polymer ?
#
loop_
_entity_poly.entity_id
_entity_poly.type
_entity_poly.pdbx_seq_one_letter_code
_entity_poly.pdbx_strand_id
1 'polypeptide(L)'
;MTELKEDIRQIGKEIEGKGLPAEIGPFICGFFGYGHVSQGAQEIYDLLPAVEIPASELVETVEKGYFSLHRVYKVVFKEEDMVKPKGDLVFDLDDYYHHPEKYYPVTENYLPYLSVLINAIFWTPKYPKFVTRKFLEKLYSGTTQPRLQVIGDITCDINGSIEC
;
A
#
# COMPACT_ATOMS: atom_id res chain seq x y z
N MET A 1 -2.04 -25.21 -4.42
CA MET A 1 -1.19 -24.16 -3.78
C MET A 1 0.28 -24.26 -4.16
N THR A 2 0.86 -25.44 -4.29
CA THR A 2 2.29 -25.61 -4.64
C THR A 2 2.60 -25.12 -6.06
N GLU A 3 1.77 -25.46 -7.04
CA GLU A 3 1.91 -25.06 -8.45
C GLU A 3 1.86 -23.53 -8.61
N LEU A 4 0.85 -22.86 -8.04
CA LEU A 4 0.75 -21.40 -8.08
C LEU A 4 1.97 -20.69 -7.49
N LYS A 5 2.51 -21.20 -6.38
CA LYS A 5 3.73 -20.61 -5.77
C LYS A 5 4.94 -20.78 -6.69
N GLU A 6 5.02 -21.89 -7.43
CA GLU A 6 6.12 -22.11 -8.38
C GLU A 6 5.99 -21.18 -9.60
N ASP A 7 4.78 -20.99 -10.11
CA ASP A 7 4.52 -20.03 -11.19
C ASP A 7 4.94 -18.61 -10.80
N ILE A 8 4.60 -18.17 -9.56
CA ILE A 8 5.01 -16.85 -9.07
C ILE A 8 6.54 -16.75 -8.95
N ARG A 9 7.23 -17.79 -8.47
CA ARG A 9 8.70 -17.81 -8.44
C ARG A 9 9.31 -17.74 -9.83
N GLN A 10 8.68 -18.41 -10.81
CA GLN A 10 9.13 -18.35 -12.19
C GLN A 10 9.00 -16.93 -12.77
N ILE A 11 7.87 -16.26 -12.50
CA ILE A 11 7.70 -14.83 -12.83
C ILE A 11 8.79 -14.00 -12.15
N GLY A 12 9.08 -14.28 -10.87
CA GLY A 12 10.16 -13.61 -10.15
C GLY A 12 11.52 -13.71 -10.83
N LYS A 13 11.89 -14.90 -11.31
CA LYS A 13 13.14 -15.12 -12.07
C LYS A 13 13.13 -14.34 -13.39
N GLU A 14 12.00 -14.24 -14.05
CA GLU A 14 11.88 -13.44 -15.28
C GLU A 14 12.06 -11.95 -15.00
N ILE A 15 11.50 -11.44 -13.92
CA ILE A 15 11.71 -10.05 -13.50
C ILE A 15 13.19 -9.79 -13.20
N GLU A 16 13.86 -10.69 -12.46
CA GLU A 16 15.29 -10.56 -12.16
C GLU A 16 16.15 -10.59 -13.43
N GLY A 17 15.81 -11.42 -14.41
CA GLY A 17 16.59 -11.59 -15.63
C GLY A 17 16.31 -10.51 -16.68
N LYS A 18 15.03 -10.23 -16.96
CA LYS A 18 14.61 -9.36 -18.07
C LYS A 18 14.24 -7.93 -17.63
N GLY A 19 13.88 -7.76 -16.36
CA GLY A 19 13.29 -6.53 -15.84
C GLY A 19 11.80 -6.41 -16.15
N LEU A 20 11.14 -5.50 -15.47
CA LEU A 20 9.77 -5.06 -15.75
C LEU A 20 9.76 -4.08 -16.92
N PRO A 21 8.67 -4.02 -17.70
CA PRO A 21 8.46 -2.93 -18.64
C PRO A 21 8.53 -1.56 -17.94
N ALA A 22 9.16 -0.58 -18.59
CA ALA A 22 9.37 0.74 -18.00
C ALA A 22 8.04 1.45 -17.67
N GLU A 23 6.99 1.13 -18.41
CA GLU A 23 5.65 1.72 -18.27
C GLU A 23 4.98 1.37 -16.94
N ILE A 24 5.34 0.23 -16.35
CA ILE A 24 4.79 -0.21 -15.04
C ILE A 24 5.78 -0.06 -13.89
N GLY A 25 7.03 0.31 -14.19
CA GLY A 25 8.05 0.52 -13.16
C GLY A 25 8.03 1.92 -12.53
N PRO A 26 8.42 2.03 -11.27
CA PRO A 26 8.60 0.96 -10.30
C PRO A 26 7.27 0.29 -9.93
N PHE A 27 7.27 -1.04 -9.81
CA PHE A 27 6.09 -1.77 -9.35
C PHE A 27 6.11 -1.86 -7.81
N ILE A 28 5.17 -1.18 -7.18
CA ILE A 28 5.14 -1.02 -5.72
C ILE A 28 3.79 -1.48 -5.17
N CYS A 29 3.82 -2.47 -4.29
CA CYS A 29 2.65 -2.95 -3.56
C CYS A 29 2.64 -2.38 -2.13
N GLY A 30 1.59 -1.62 -1.79
CA GLY A 30 1.35 -1.18 -0.43
C GLY A 30 0.47 -2.18 0.31
N PHE A 31 0.83 -2.51 1.53
CA PHE A 31 0.04 -3.34 2.43
C PHE A 31 -0.43 -2.48 3.60
N PHE A 32 -1.72 -2.25 3.71
CA PHE A 32 -2.30 -1.63 4.89
C PHE A 32 -2.47 -2.70 5.98
N GLY A 33 -1.76 -2.50 7.10
CA GLY A 33 -1.72 -3.41 8.22
C GLY A 33 -0.58 -4.45 8.15
N TYR A 34 -0.29 -5.03 9.29
CA TYR A 34 0.81 -6.00 9.52
C TYR A 34 0.36 -7.22 10.33
N GLY A 35 -0.95 -7.41 10.48
CA GLY A 35 -1.55 -8.59 11.12
C GLY A 35 -1.42 -9.85 10.26
N HIS A 36 -1.92 -10.98 10.75
CA HIS A 36 -1.78 -12.30 10.11
C HIS A 36 -2.31 -12.34 8.67
N VAL A 37 -3.39 -11.61 8.38
CA VAL A 37 -3.94 -11.55 7.00
C VAL A 37 -2.96 -10.86 6.07
N SER A 38 -2.42 -9.70 6.48
CA SER A 38 -1.40 -8.99 5.73
C SER A 38 -0.12 -9.83 5.56
N GLN A 39 0.33 -10.49 6.62
CA GLN A 39 1.49 -11.39 6.57
C GLN A 39 1.29 -12.50 5.53
N GLY A 40 0.12 -13.16 5.52
CA GLY A 40 -0.19 -14.17 4.52
C GLY A 40 -0.16 -13.64 3.09
N ALA A 41 -0.65 -12.43 2.84
CA ALA A 41 -0.55 -11.78 1.53
C ALA A 41 0.91 -11.44 1.18
N GLN A 42 1.69 -10.93 2.12
CA GLN A 42 3.11 -10.63 1.94
C GLN A 42 3.94 -11.88 1.64
N GLU A 43 3.67 -13.04 2.30
CA GLU A 43 4.34 -14.31 2.00
C GLU A 43 4.22 -14.72 0.53
N ILE A 44 3.08 -14.43 -0.10
CA ILE A 44 2.89 -14.70 -1.54
C ILE A 44 3.64 -13.66 -2.38
N TYR A 45 3.58 -12.39 -2.00
CA TYR A 45 4.29 -11.33 -2.71
C TYR A 45 5.82 -11.52 -2.65
N ASP A 46 6.35 -11.99 -1.52
CA ASP A 46 7.78 -12.25 -1.29
C ASP A 46 8.33 -13.45 -2.08
N LEU A 47 7.50 -14.16 -2.84
CA LEU A 47 7.96 -15.11 -3.86
C LEU A 47 8.51 -14.41 -5.11
N LEU A 48 8.20 -13.13 -5.30
CA LEU A 48 8.80 -12.23 -6.27
C LEU A 48 10.11 -11.66 -5.71
N PRO A 49 10.98 -11.04 -6.54
CA PRO A 49 12.20 -10.36 -6.08
C PRO A 49 11.87 -9.05 -5.35
N ALA A 50 11.16 -9.16 -4.24
CA ALA A 50 10.63 -8.04 -3.49
C ALA A 50 11.71 -7.37 -2.62
N VAL A 51 11.68 -6.04 -2.60
CA VAL A 51 12.45 -5.19 -1.69
C VAL A 51 11.46 -4.39 -0.85
N GLU A 52 11.58 -4.49 0.47
CA GLU A 52 10.78 -3.66 1.37
C GLU A 52 11.42 -2.29 1.54
N ILE A 53 10.62 -1.25 1.43
CA ILE A 53 11.01 0.14 1.70
C ILE A 53 10.10 0.72 2.79
N PRO A 54 10.64 1.52 3.72
CA PRO A 54 9.83 2.20 4.72
C PRO A 54 8.82 3.16 4.08
N ALA A 55 7.65 3.32 4.69
CA ALA A 55 6.63 4.27 4.21
C ALA A 55 7.19 5.69 4.09
N SER A 56 8.06 6.10 5.04
CA SER A 56 8.71 7.41 5.05
C SER A 56 9.63 7.65 3.84
N GLU A 57 10.15 6.60 3.20
CA GLU A 57 11.06 6.69 2.06
C GLU A 57 10.37 6.51 0.70
N LEU A 58 9.09 6.09 0.70
CA LEU A 58 8.35 5.77 -0.53
C LEU A 58 8.35 6.92 -1.54
N VAL A 59 7.98 8.11 -1.10
CA VAL A 59 7.87 9.30 -1.97
C VAL A 59 9.23 9.63 -2.58
N GLU A 60 10.25 9.73 -1.73
CA GLU A 60 11.62 10.05 -2.17
C GLU A 60 12.18 9.00 -3.14
N THR A 61 11.97 7.71 -2.85
CA THR A 61 12.41 6.60 -3.70
C THR A 61 11.84 6.72 -5.11
N VAL A 62 10.56 7.04 -5.22
CA VAL A 62 9.91 7.17 -6.54
C VAL A 62 10.31 8.45 -7.25
N GLU A 63 10.30 9.60 -6.55
CA GLU A 63 10.60 10.90 -7.16
C GLU A 63 12.06 11.04 -7.60
N LYS A 64 12.99 10.46 -6.85
CA LYS A 64 14.42 10.46 -7.21
C LYS A 64 14.83 9.32 -8.14
N GLY A 65 13.92 8.39 -8.44
CA GLY A 65 14.20 7.25 -9.31
C GLY A 65 15.14 6.22 -8.68
N TYR A 66 15.14 6.09 -7.36
CA TYR A 66 15.97 5.10 -6.63
C TYR A 66 15.35 3.71 -6.64
N PHE A 67 15.14 3.18 -7.85
CA PHE A 67 14.55 1.86 -8.04
C PHE A 67 15.18 1.12 -9.23
N SER A 68 15.00 -0.19 -9.24
CA SER A 68 15.41 -1.07 -10.32
C SER A 68 14.18 -1.71 -10.96
N LEU A 69 14.18 -1.86 -12.28
CA LEU A 69 13.17 -2.64 -13.00
C LEU A 69 13.32 -4.16 -12.80
N HIS A 70 14.44 -4.62 -12.26
CA HIS A 70 14.69 -6.03 -11.94
C HIS A 70 14.20 -6.42 -10.54
N ARG A 71 13.42 -5.56 -9.88
CA ARG A 71 12.84 -5.75 -8.56
C ARG A 71 11.40 -5.27 -8.53
N VAL A 72 10.63 -5.81 -7.61
CA VAL A 72 9.37 -5.24 -7.16
C VAL A 72 9.55 -4.70 -5.74
N TYR A 73 8.71 -3.76 -5.35
CA TYR A 73 8.84 -3.11 -4.05
C TYR A 73 7.59 -3.35 -3.22
N LYS A 74 7.75 -3.46 -1.91
CA LYS A 74 6.63 -3.48 -0.98
C LYS A 74 6.81 -2.42 0.10
N VAL A 75 5.68 -1.87 0.55
CA VAL A 75 5.58 -0.97 1.69
C VAL A 75 4.54 -1.52 2.63
N VAL A 76 4.91 -1.75 3.88
CA VAL A 76 3.96 -2.18 4.93
C VAL A 76 3.64 -0.96 5.78
N PHE A 77 2.39 -0.51 5.71
CA PHE A 77 1.93 0.67 6.44
C PHE A 77 1.38 0.26 7.81
N LYS A 78 1.90 0.91 8.83
CA LYS A 78 1.40 0.84 10.20
C LYS A 78 0.48 2.04 10.49
N GLU A 79 -0.16 2.04 11.64
CA GLU A 79 -1.05 3.12 12.05
C GLU A 79 -0.35 4.49 12.00
N GLU A 80 0.89 4.56 12.48
CA GLU A 80 1.72 5.80 12.50
C GLU A 80 2.03 6.36 11.11
N ASP A 81 1.99 5.50 10.07
CA ASP A 81 2.16 5.89 8.68
C ASP A 81 0.83 6.36 8.06
N MET A 82 -0.29 5.79 8.52
CA MET A 82 -1.61 6.00 7.92
C MET A 82 -2.38 7.16 8.51
N VAL A 83 -2.07 7.57 9.75
CA VAL A 83 -2.74 8.68 10.41
C VAL A 83 -1.76 9.64 11.06
N LYS A 84 -2.19 10.89 11.25
CA LYS A 84 -1.48 11.89 12.03
C LYS A 84 -2.40 12.46 13.10
N PRO A 85 -1.86 12.79 14.30
CA PRO A 85 -2.62 13.46 15.32
C PRO A 85 -2.97 14.89 14.88
N LYS A 86 -4.09 15.42 15.38
CA LYS A 86 -4.50 16.80 15.20
C LYS A 86 -3.68 17.72 16.13
N GLY A 87 -3.28 18.89 15.64
CA GLY A 87 -2.43 19.82 16.40
C GLY A 87 -0.98 19.35 16.54
N ASP A 88 -0.31 19.77 17.60
CA ASP A 88 1.12 19.51 17.85
C ASP A 88 1.38 18.23 18.67
N LEU A 89 0.47 17.30 18.64
CA LEU A 89 0.59 16.04 19.37
C LEU A 89 1.54 15.07 18.64
N VAL A 90 2.22 14.22 19.40
CA VAL A 90 3.00 13.11 18.87
C VAL A 90 2.06 11.90 18.73
N PHE A 91 2.29 11.06 17.70
CA PHE A 91 1.52 9.84 17.52
C PHE A 91 1.72 8.90 18.71
N ASP A 92 0.62 8.39 19.24
CA ASP A 92 0.57 7.36 20.27
C ASP A 92 -0.45 6.30 19.86
N LEU A 93 -0.03 5.05 19.81
CA LEU A 93 -0.85 3.94 19.31
C LEU A 93 -2.02 3.62 20.22
N ASP A 94 -1.81 3.67 21.54
CA ASP A 94 -2.86 3.41 22.51
C ASP A 94 -3.91 4.53 22.51
N ASP A 95 -3.47 5.78 22.46
CA ASP A 95 -4.37 6.92 22.29
C ASP A 95 -5.16 6.84 20.97
N TYR A 96 -4.50 6.44 19.86
CA TYR A 96 -5.20 6.24 18.59
C TYR A 96 -6.29 5.17 18.68
N TYR A 97 -6.06 4.07 19.35
CA TYR A 97 -7.06 3.02 19.48
C TYR A 97 -8.24 3.42 20.37
N HIS A 98 -8.01 4.25 21.39
CA HIS A 98 -9.05 4.73 22.30
C HIS A 98 -9.73 6.03 21.84
N HIS A 99 -8.98 6.89 21.13
CA HIS A 99 -9.41 8.23 20.72
C HIS A 99 -9.11 8.52 19.24
N PRO A 100 -9.58 7.68 18.29
CA PRO A 100 -9.28 7.85 16.86
C PRO A 100 -9.78 9.19 16.30
N GLU A 101 -10.76 9.82 16.93
CA GLU A 101 -11.27 11.14 16.55
C GLU A 101 -10.23 12.28 16.70
N LYS A 102 -9.14 12.06 17.44
CA LYS A 102 -8.03 12.99 17.55
C LYS A 102 -7.07 12.94 16.36
N TYR A 103 -7.26 11.98 15.47
CA TYR A 103 -6.36 11.72 14.33
C TYR A 103 -7.08 11.97 13.00
N TYR A 104 -6.29 12.14 11.94
CA TYR A 104 -6.79 12.24 10.57
C TYR A 104 -5.95 11.37 9.64
N PRO A 105 -6.53 10.83 8.56
CA PRO A 105 -5.81 9.97 7.62
C PRO A 105 -4.84 10.79 6.77
N VAL A 106 -3.68 10.18 6.46
CA VAL A 106 -2.67 10.76 5.56
C VAL A 106 -2.30 9.82 4.40
N THR A 107 -3.03 8.74 4.25
CA THR A 107 -2.79 7.71 3.23
C THR A 107 -2.83 8.25 1.80
N GLU A 108 -3.62 9.30 1.55
CA GLU A 108 -3.70 9.97 0.24
C GLU A 108 -2.33 10.51 -0.24
N ASN A 109 -1.38 10.75 0.68
CA ASN A 109 -0.02 11.16 0.34
C ASN A 109 0.81 10.02 -0.28
N TYR A 110 0.44 8.77 -0.04
CA TYR A 110 1.18 7.59 -0.50
C TYR A 110 0.54 6.90 -1.70
N LEU A 111 -0.80 6.92 -1.78
CA LEU A 111 -1.57 6.21 -2.81
C LEU A 111 -1.12 6.50 -4.25
N PRO A 112 -0.75 7.75 -4.65
CA PRO A 112 -0.28 8.04 -6.01
C PRO A 112 1.01 7.33 -6.40
N TYR A 113 1.78 6.87 -5.42
CA TYR A 113 3.09 6.23 -5.63
C TYR A 113 3.01 4.70 -5.66
N LEU A 114 1.88 4.11 -5.26
CA LEU A 114 1.65 2.67 -5.29
C LEU A 114 1.15 2.22 -6.67
N SER A 115 1.50 0.99 -7.06
CA SER A 115 0.90 0.30 -8.22
C SER A 115 -0.31 -0.54 -7.79
N VAL A 116 -0.19 -1.17 -6.63
CA VAL A 116 -1.22 -2.01 -6.01
C VAL A 116 -1.33 -1.64 -4.53
N LEU A 117 -2.55 -1.61 -4.02
CA LEU A 117 -2.84 -1.52 -2.59
C LEU A 117 -3.55 -2.80 -2.14
N ILE A 118 -3.05 -3.44 -1.11
CA ILE A 118 -3.72 -4.54 -0.39
C ILE A 118 -4.16 -4.02 0.97
N ASN A 119 -5.47 -3.98 1.18
CA ASN A 119 -6.06 -3.57 2.46
C ASN A 119 -6.37 -4.80 3.31
N ALA A 120 -5.66 -4.95 4.43
CA ALA A 120 -5.78 -6.09 5.34
C ALA A 120 -5.80 -5.65 6.81
N ILE A 121 -6.39 -4.48 7.09
CA ILE A 121 -6.53 -3.92 8.44
C ILE A 121 -7.85 -4.37 9.07
N PHE A 122 -7.89 -4.39 10.39
CA PHE A 122 -9.15 -4.38 11.13
C PHE A 122 -9.69 -2.94 11.15
N TRP A 123 -10.94 -2.76 10.73
CA TRP A 123 -11.58 -1.45 10.68
C TRP A 123 -12.99 -1.47 11.28
N THR A 124 -13.38 -0.38 11.91
CA THR A 124 -14.74 -0.12 12.37
C THR A 124 -15.08 1.35 12.13
N PRO A 125 -16.37 1.77 12.15
CA PRO A 125 -16.77 3.14 11.88
C PRO A 125 -16.18 4.23 12.78
N LYS A 126 -15.53 3.87 13.88
CA LYS A 126 -14.83 4.84 14.74
C LYS A 126 -13.51 5.35 14.10
N TYR A 127 -12.89 4.56 13.21
CA TYR A 127 -11.65 4.91 12.54
C TYR A 127 -11.90 5.73 11.26
N PRO A 128 -10.94 6.54 10.82
CA PRO A 128 -11.06 7.25 9.56
C PRO A 128 -11.08 6.30 8.35
N LYS A 129 -11.62 6.77 7.25
CA LYS A 129 -11.47 6.10 5.96
C LYS A 129 -10.09 6.40 5.37
N PHE A 130 -9.46 5.40 4.76
CA PHE A 130 -8.10 5.49 4.25
C PHE A 130 -8.03 5.71 2.74
N VAL A 131 -9.06 5.26 2.02
CA VAL A 131 -9.22 5.57 0.59
C VAL A 131 -10.62 6.12 0.37
N THR A 132 -10.71 7.37 -0.04
CA THR A 132 -12.00 8.01 -0.26
C THR A 132 -12.35 8.04 -1.74
N ARG A 133 -13.64 7.94 -2.06
CA ARG A 133 -14.13 8.09 -3.44
C ARG A 133 -13.72 9.44 -4.04
N LYS A 134 -13.84 10.49 -3.26
CA LYS A 134 -13.45 11.84 -3.66
C LYS A 134 -11.96 11.91 -4.05
N PHE A 135 -11.09 11.25 -3.30
CA PHE A 135 -9.67 11.18 -3.63
C PHE A 135 -9.44 10.40 -4.93
N LEU A 136 -10.08 9.24 -5.08
CA LEU A 136 -9.97 8.44 -6.31
C LEU A 136 -10.47 9.21 -7.54
N GLU A 137 -11.62 9.88 -7.44
CA GLU A 137 -12.13 10.73 -8.51
C GLU A 137 -11.10 11.81 -8.90
N LYS A 138 -10.48 12.47 -7.94
CA LYS A 138 -9.42 13.44 -8.18
C LYS A 138 -8.19 12.79 -8.81
N LEU A 139 -7.75 11.64 -8.30
CA LEU A 139 -6.57 10.93 -8.78
C LEU A 139 -6.72 10.51 -10.26
N TYR A 140 -7.94 10.06 -10.65
CA TYR A 140 -8.22 9.57 -12.00
C TYR A 140 -8.81 10.62 -12.94
N SER A 141 -9.06 11.85 -12.50
CA SER A 141 -9.56 12.95 -13.35
C SER A 141 -8.48 13.60 -14.23
N GLY A 142 -7.20 13.30 -13.98
CA GLY A 142 -6.09 13.84 -14.73
C GLY A 142 -5.94 13.24 -16.13
N THR A 143 -5.11 13.87 -16.97
CA THR A 143 -4.80 13.36 -18.33
C THR A 143 -3.79 12.22 -18.31
N THR A 144 -3.03 12.07 -17.23
CA THR A 144 -2.05 10.99 -17.04
C THR A 144 -2.66 9.88 -16.22
N GLN A 145 -2.52 8.66 -16.70
CA GLN A 145 -3.00 7.49 -15.96
C GLN A 145 -2.27 7.36 -14.61
N PRO A 146 -3.00 7.27 -13.49
CA PRO A 146 -2.39 7.11 -12.19
C PRO A 146 -1.60 5.80 -12.08
N ARG A 147 -0.57 5.79 -11.26
CA ARG A 147 0.21 4.59 -10.97
C ARG A 147 -0.61 3.52 -10.26
N LEU A 148 -1.51 3.90 -9.35
CA LEU A 148 -2.40 2.99 -8.63
C LEU A 148 -3.41 2.38 -9.62
N GLN A 149 -3.30 1.08 -9.86
CA GLN A 149 -4.15 0.36 -10.81
C GLN A 149 -5.09 -0.64 -10.14
N VAL A 150 -4.72 -1.15 -8.97
CA VAL A 150 -5.46 -2.20 -8.27
C VAL A 150 -5.56 -1.87 -6.78
N ILE A 151 -6.75 -2.04 -6.24
CA ILE A 151 -7.02 -2.06 -4.80
C ILE A 151 -7.63 -3.41 -4.47
N GLY A 152 -6.90 -4.23 -3.72
CA GLY A 152 -7.38 -5.50 -3.17
C GLY A 152 -7.84 -5.28 -1.73
N ASP A 153 -9.15 -5.16 -1.53
CA ASP A 153 -9.72 -5.04 -0.20
C ASP A 153 -10.07 -6.43 0.36
N ILE A 154 -9.18 -6.96 1.21
CA ILE A 154 -9.36 -8.29 1.81
C ILE A 154 -10.37 -8.24 2.95
N THR A 155 -10.53 -7.09 3.61
CA THR A 155 -11.46 -6.94 4.73
C THR A 155 -12.92 -6.97 4.29
N CYS A 156 -13.21 -6.49 3.08
CA CYS A 156 -14.56 -6.46 2.47
C CYS A 156 -15.65 -5.87 3.38
N ASP A 157 -15.31 -4.91 4.23
CA ASP A 157 -16.25 -4.29 5.15
C ASP A 157 -17.24 -3.39 4.38
N ILE A 158 -18.54 -3.59 4.59
CA ILE A 158 -19.56 -2.69 4.03
C ILE A 158 -19.35 -1.28 4.58
N ASN A 159 -19.17 -0.30 3.68
CA ASN A 159 -18.76 1.07 4.03
C ASN A 159 -17.47 1.14 4.85
N GLY A 160 -16.54 0.24 4.57
CA GLY A 160 -15.27 0.07 5.27
C GLY A 160 -14.27 1.19 5.07
N SER A 161 -13.01 0.90 5.33
CA SER A 161 -11.89 1.84 5.22
C SER A 161 -11.63 2.31 3.77
N ILE A 162 -12.09 1.52 2.79
CA ILE A 162 -12.04 1.83 1.37
C ILE A 162 -13.46 2.19 0.90
N GLU A 163 -13.63 3.38 0.31
CA GLU A 163 -14.89 3.79 -0.31
C GLU A 163 -14.92 3.38 -1.79
N CYS A 164 -15.72 2.37 -2.11
CA CYS A 164 -15.95 1.91 -3.49
C CYS A 164 -17.46 1.79 -3.81
#